data_97dc01739f25d76a86ac475555c02c51
#
_entry.id   97dc01739f25d76a86ac475555c02c51
#
_cell.length_a   1.000
_cell.length_b   1.000
_cell.length_c   1.000
_cell.angle_alpha   90.00
_cell.angle_beta   90.00
_cell.angle_gamma   90.00
#
_symmetry.space_group_name_H-M   'P 1'
#
loop_
_entity.id
_entity.type
_entity.pdbx_description
1 polymer ?
#
loop_
_entity_poly.entity_id
_entity_poly.type
_entity_poly.pdbx_seq_one_letter_code
_entity_poly.pdbx_strand_id
1 'polypeptide(L)' 'MKQVLTAILTREDNGFVAMCPEVDVVSQGGTVEEAKANLKEAVELFFECASEAEVRQRMASESYISAMEVQVA' A
#
# COMPACT_ATOMS: atom_id res chain seq x y z
N MET A 1 6.54 -15.38 -8.59
CA MET A 1 5.20 -15.59 -8.02
C MET A 1 4.48 -14.26 -7.93
N LYS A 2 3.21 -14.23 -8.28
CA LYS A 2 2.41 -13.02 -8.19
C LYS A 2 1.53 -13.05 -6.96
N GLN A 3 1.38 -11.89 -6.34
CA GLN A 3 0.48 -11.72 -5.21
C GLN A 3 -0.41 -10.51 -5.46
N VAL A 4 -1.60 -10.54 -4.90
CA VAL A 4 -2.51 -9.41 -4.96
C VAL A 4 -2.47 -8.72 -3.60
N LEU A 5 -1.98 -7.49 -3.59
CA LEU A 5 -1.92 -6.67 -2.40
C LEU A 5 -2.80 -5.44 -2.60
N THR A 6 -2.99 -4.69 -1.54
CA THR A 6 -3.91 -3.57 -1.53
C THR A 6 -3.18 -2.26 -1.75
N ALA A 7 -3.78 -1.37 -2.53
CA ALA A 7 -3.34 0.01 -2.66
C ALA A 7 -4.47 0.90 -2.17
N ILE A 8 -4.16 1.73 -1.18
CA ILE A 8 -5.09 2.75 -0.67
C ILE A 8 -4.56 4.10 -1.12
N LEU A 9 -5.40 4.83 -1.85
CA LEU A 9 -4.99 6.11 -2.42
C LEU A 9 -5.78 7.23 -1.74
N THR A 10 -5.07 8.25 -1.31
CA THR A 10 -5.65 9.39 -0.62
C THR A 10 -5.15 10.66 -1.27
N ARG A 11 -6.08 11.58 -1.55
CA ARG A 11 -5.68 12.88 -2.09
C ARG A 11 -5.03 13.71 -0.98
N GLU A 12 -3.90 14.29 -1.32
CA GLU A 12 -3.18 15.19 -0.43
C GLU A 12 -2.69 16.39 -1.21
N ASP A 13 -3.03 17.58 -0.75
CA ASP A 13 -2.58 18.83 -1.38
C ASP A 13 -2.68 18.76 -2.91
N ASN A 14 -1.56 18.69 -3.60
CA ASN A 14 -1.51 18.72 -5.06
C ASN A 14 -1.28 17.35 -5.68
N GLY A 15 -1.48 16.28 -4.93
CA GLY A 15 -1.22 14.95 -5.45
C GLY A 15 -1.93 13.88 -4.68
N PHE A 16 -1.37 12.68 -4.75
CA PHE A 16 -1.96 11.52 -4.08
C PHE A 16 -0.88 10.75 -3.34
N VAL A 17 -1.26 10.22 -2.19
CA VAL A 17 -0.45 9.27 -1.44
C VAL A 17 -1.04 7.89 -1.65
N ALA A 18 -0.20 6.90 -1.89
CA ALA A 18 -0.62 5.51 -2.04
C ALA A 18 0.04 4.69 -0.94
N MET A 19 -0.73 3.83 -0.30
CA MET A 19 -0.24 3.01 0.80
C MET A 19 -0.62 1.55 0.59
N CYS A 20 0.33 0.66 0.84
CA CYS A 20 0.09 -0.77 0.86
C CYS A 20 0.12 -1.23 2.31
N PRO A 21 -1.04 -1.50 2.92
CA PRO A 21 -1.07 -1.84 4.34
C PRO A 21 -0.44 -3.18 4.69
N GLU A 22 -0.45 -4.13 3.76
CA GLU A 22 0.07 -5.47 4.03
C GLU A 22 1.57 -5.46 4.34
N VAL A 23 2.32 -4.57 3.70
CA VAL A 23 3.77 -4.48 3.92
C VAL A 23 4.21 -3.13 4.44
N ASP A 24 3.27 -2.26 4.75
CA ASP A 24 3.54 -0.94 5.33
C ASP A 24 4.49 -0.12 4.46
N VAL A 25 4.18 -0.05 3.17
CA VAL A 25 4.95 0.74 2.21
C VAL A 25 4.07 1.87 1.70
N VAL A 26 4.65 3.06 1.58
CA VAL A 26 3.96 4.27 1.15
C VAL A 26 4.72 4.89 0.00
N SER A 27 3.98 5.43 -0.97
CA SER A 27 4.55 6.19 -2.06
C SER A 27 3.61 7.33 -2.42
N GLN A 28 3.96 8.11 -3.44
CA GLN A 28 3.15 9.27 -3.82
C GLN A 28 3.32 9.56 -5.30
N GLY A 29 2.42 10.37 -5.82
CA GLY A 29 2.47 10.80 -7.21
C GLY A 29 1.50 11.95 -7.45
N GLY A 30 1.58 12.55 -8.62
CA GLY A 30 0.71 13.68 -8.98
C GLY A 30 -0.69 13.25 -9.40
N THR A 31 -0.86 12.02 -9.82
CA THR A 31 -2.14 11.44 -10.19
C THR A 31 -2.34 10.11 -9.47
N VAL A 32 -3.57 9.61 -9.49
CA VAL A 32 -3.87 8.29 -8.91
C VAL A 32 -3.02 7.22 -9.61
N GLU A 33 -2.98 7.25 -10.92
CA GLU A 33 -2.22 6.26 -11.69
C GLU A 33 -0.74 6.31 -11.38
N GLU A 34 -0.20 7.52 -11.27
CA GLU A 34 1.22 7.70 -10.95
C GLU A 34 1.54 7.24 -9.53
N ALA A 35 0.72 7.62 -8.56
CA ALA A 35 0.93 7.21 -7.18
C ALA A 35 0.87 5.69 -7.04
N LYS A 36 -0.09 5.07 -7.74
CA LYS A 36 -0.24 3.61 -7.71
C LYS A 36 0.96 2.92 -8.37
N ALA A 37 1.43 3.44 -9.51
CA ALA A 37 2.59 2.89 -10.19
C ALA A 37 3.85 3.00 -9.33
N ASN A 38 4.01 4.14 -8.66
CA ASN A 38 5.14 4.35 -7.78
C ASN A 38 5.07 3.42 -6.57
N LEU A 39 3.88 3.20 -6.04
CA LEU A 39 3.68 2.26 -4.94
C LEU A 39 4.05 0.84 -5.35
N LYS A 40 3.59 0.42 -6.54
CA LYS A 40 3.91 -0.91 -7.06
C LYS A 40 5.42 -1.11 -7.13
N GLU A 41 6.12 -0.12 -7.67
CA GLU A 41 7.57 -0.18 -7.77
C GLU A 41 8.23 -0.26 -6.39
N ALA A 42 7.75 0.54 -5.44
CA ALA A 42 8.30 0.53 -4.08
C ALA A 42 8.05 -0.81 -3.38
N VAL A 43 6.87 -1.40 -3.57
CA VAL A 43 6.55 -2.70 -2.97
C VAL A 43 7.40 -3.80 -3.60
N GLU A 44 7.56 -3.77 -4.93
CA GLU A 44 8.40 -4.74 -5.61
C GLU A 44 9.85 -4.64 -5.14
N LEU A 45 10.32 -3.41 -4.94
CA LEU A 45 11.66 -3.19 -4.43
C LEU A 45 11.82 -3.72 -3.00
N PHE A 46 10.80 -3.53 -2.17
CA PHE A 46 10.81 -4.10 -0.83
C PHE A 46 11.00 -5.61 -0.86
N PHE A 47 10.20 -6.32 -1.67
CA PHE A 47 10.33 -7.77 -1.77
C PHE A 47 11.66 -8.22 -2.34
N GLU A 48 12.25 -7.41 -3.21
CA GLU A 48 13.54 -7.71 -3.84
C GLU A 48 14.70 -7.58 -2.85
N CYS A 49 14.63 -6.58 -1.97
CA CYS A 49 15.75 -6.22 -1.09
C CYS A 49 15.62 -6.74 0.33
N ALA A 50 14.43 -7.08 0.78
CA ALA A 50 14.22 -7.51 2.16
C ALA A 50 14.62 -8.98 2.32
N SER A 51 15.09 -9.33 3.51
CA SER A 51 15.38 -10.71 3.85
C SER A 51 14.08 -11.51 3.97
N GLU A 52 14.19 -12.83 3.88
CA GLU A 52 13.03 -13.70 4.09
C GLU A 52 12.38 -13.46 5.45
N ALA A 53 13.20 -13.25 6.47
CA ALA A 53 12.69 -13.00 7.82
C ALA A 53 11.90 -11.69 7.88
N GLU A 54 12.40 -10.66 7.22
CA GLU A 54 11.74 -9.36 7.19
C GLU A 54 10.42 -9.45 6.42
N VAL A 55 10.41 -10.15 5.31
CA VAL A 55 9.18 -10.35 4.54
C VAL A 55 8.14 -11.08 5.38
N ARG A 56 8.55 -12.16 6.04
CA ARG A 56 7.64 -12.91 6.90
C ARG A 56 7.08 -12.06 8.02
N GLN A 57 7.92 -11.24 8.63
CA GLN A 57 7.51 -10.35 9.71
C GLN A 57 6.46 -9.34 9.24
N ARG A 58 6.69 -8.72 8.08
CA ARG A 58 5.74 -7.77 7.52
C ARG A 58 4.43 -8.45 7.14
N MET A 59 4.51 -9.57 6.43
CA MET A 59 3.33 -10.26 5.96
C MET A 59 2.55 -10.96 7.06
N ALA A 60 3.17 -11.18 8.22
CA ALA A 60 2.48 -11.79 9.36
C ALA A 60 1.58 -10.80 10.08
N SER A 61 1.78 -9.51 9.91
CA SER A 61 0.89 -8.48 10.45
C SER A 61 -0.40 -8.52 9.66
N GLU A 62 -1.48 -8.94 10.28
CA GLU A 62 -2.77 -8.98 9.61
C GLU A 62 -3.39 -7.60 9.57
N SER A 63 -3.82 -7.19 8.39
CA SER A 63 -4.54 -5.93 8.20
C SER A 63 -5.81 -6.21 7.45
N TYR A 64 -6.90 -5.63 7.91
CA TYR A 64 -8.20 -5.83 7.28
C TYR A 64 -8.75 -4.50 6.81
N ILE A 65 -9.30 -4.50 5.61
CA ILE A 65 -9.97 -3.32 5.04
C ILE A 65 -11.41 -3.71 4.82
N SER A 66 -12.30 -2.96 5.40
CA SER A 66 -13.72 -3.29 5.39
C SER A 66 -14.53 -2.02 5.23
N ALA A 67 -15.64 -2.13 4.52
CA ALA A 67 -16.62 -1.07 4.47
C ALA A 67 -17.41 -1.09 5.77
N MET A 68 -17.80 0.10 6.22
CA MET A 68 -18.50 0.24 7.48
C MET A 68 -19.62 1.24 7.28
N GLU A 69 -20.82 0.87 7.69
CA GLU A 69 -21.96 1.75 7.59
C GLU A 69 -22.05 2.60 8.85
N VAL A 70 -22.12 3.90 8.66
CA VAL A 70 -22.24 4.82 9.80
C VAL A 70 -23.47 5.69 9.60
N GLN A 71 -24.03 6.12 10.71
CA GLN A 71 -25.17 7.02 10.69
C GLN A 71 -24.67 8.43 11.00
N VAL A 72 -24.95 9.36 10.08
CA VAL A 72 -24.58 10.77 10.28
C VAL A 72 -25.83 11.59 10.48
N ALA A 73 -25.74 12.60 11.33
CA ALA A 73 -26.89 13.41 11.71
C ALA A 73 -27.41 14.27 10.56
#